data_e47c72193abf11872ad33f6a0f449187
#
_entry.id   e47c72193abf11872ad33f6a0f449187
#
_cell.length_a   1.000
_cell.length_b   1.000
_cell.length_c   1.000
_cell.angle_alpha   90.00
_cell.angle_beta   90.00
_cell.angle_gamma   90.00
#
_symmetry.space_group_name_H-M   'P 1'
#
loop_
_entity.id
_entity.type
_entity.pdbx_description
1 polymer ?
#
loop_
_entity_poly.entity_id
_entity_poly.type
_entity_poly.pdbx_seq_one_letter_code
_entity_poly.pdbx_strand_id
1 'polypeptide(L)'
;MKYPISPVTFTPFGGTETTLTSIYMTVTYQIGMTEMPVPYSLLDSEERAIVSDLTFISEAELDQWGTDNMYIVNLVAAAAGVTIA
;
A
#
# COMPACT_ATOMS: atom_id res chain seq x y z
N MET A 1 -0.83 -7.45 5.85
CA MET A 1 -1.13 -8.06 4.53
C MET A 1 -0.02 -7.69 3.56
N LYS A 2 0.50 -8.66 2.84
CA LYS A 2 1.55 -8.43 1.85
C LYS A 2 1.10 -8.94 0.48
N TYR A 3 1.31 -8.12 -0.55
CA TYR A 3 0.92 -8.45 -1.92
C TYR A 3 2.07 -8.19 -2.88
N PRO A 4 2.25 -9.02 -3.90
CA PRO A 4 3.23 -8.74 -4.94
C PRO A 4 2.77 -7.53 -5.77
N ILE A 5 3.74 -6.75 -6.25
CA ILE A 5 3.47 -5.64 -7.15
C ILE A 5 4.27 -5.81 -8.43
N SER A 6 3.86 -5.14 -9.49
CA SER A 6 4.69 -5.02 -10.68
C SER A 6 5.99 -4.33 -10.29
N PRO A 7 7.17 -4.89 -10.59
CA PRO A 7 8.45 -4.35 -10.12
C PRO A 7 8.64 -2.89 -10.50
N VAL A 8 9.06 -2.08 -9.54
CA VAL A 8 9.31 -0.65 -9.70
C VAL A 8 10.73 -0.36 -9.21
N THR A 9 11.48 0.35 -10.01
CA THR A 9 12.82 0.78 -9.64
C THR A 9 12.74 2.07 -8.82
N PHE A 10 13.43 2.08 -7.69
CA PHE A 10 13.49 3.22 -6.78
C PHE A 10 14.94 3.50 -6.41
N THR A 11 15.32 4.79 -6.46
CA THR A 11 16.66 5.20 -6.02
C THR A 11 16.50 6.11 -4.80
N PRO A 12 16.81 5.60 -3.59
CA PRO A 12 16.76 6.42 -2.39
C PRO A 12 17.74 7.57 -2.49
N PHE A 13 17.47 8.66 -1.80
CA PHE A 13 18.36 9.82 -1.79
C PHE A 13 19.76 9.40 -1.33
N GLY A 14 20.75 9.61 -2.21
CA GLY A 14 22.13 9.23 -1.94
C GLY A 14 22.40 7.74 -1.90
N GLY A 15 21.43 6.91 -2.32
CA GLY A 15 21.52 5.46 -2.23
C GLY A 15 21.67 4.76 -3.57
N THR A 16 21.70 3.44 -3.52
CA THR A 16 21.77 2.56 -4.68
C THR A 16 20.36 2.27 -5.19
N GLU A 17 20.24 2.14 -6.53
CA GLU A 17 18.99 1.75 -7.15
C GLU A 17 18.50 0.41 -6.60
N THR A 18 17.22 0.35 -6.23
CA THR A 18 16.59 -0.83 -5.64
C THR A 18 15.29 -1.14 -6.37
N THR A 19 15.02 -2.41 -6.60
CA THR A 19 13.76 -2.85 -7.21
C THR A 19 12.77 -3.23 -6.11
N LEU A 20 11.61 -2.58 -6.12
CA LEU A 20 10.52 -2.85 -5.17
C LEU A 20 9.63 -3.93 -5.79
N THR A 21 9.35 -4.98 -5.04
CA THR A 21 8.65 -6.18 -5.55
C THR A 21 7.37 -6.52 -4.81
N SER A 22 7.13 -5.91 -3.65
CA SER A 22 5.91 -6.16 -2.89
C SER A 22 5.51 -4.95 -2.06
N ILE A 23 4.25 -4.94 -1.65
CA ILE A 23 3.71 -3.93 -0.74
C ILE A 23 3.15 -4.64 0.49
N TYR A 24 3.46 -4.11 1.66
CA TYR A 24 2.88 -4.54 2.93
C TYR A 24 2.00 -3.42 3.47
N MET A 25 0.78 -3.75 3.88
CA MET A 25 -0.13 -2.76 4.46
C MET A 25 -0.86 -3.34 5.66
N THR A 26 -1.23 -2.46 6.58
CA THR A 26 -2.04 -2.81 7.74
C THR A 26 -3.37 -2.11 7.62
N VAL A 27 -4.45 -2.90 7.52
CA VAL A 27 -5.82 -2.39 7.40
C VAL A 27 -6.53 -2.65 8.72
N THR A 28 -6.94 -1.58 9.39
CA THR A 28 -7.70 -1.67 10.64
C THR A 28 -8.96 -0.84 10.49
N TYR A 29 -10.12 -1.50 10.38
CA TYR A 29 -11.41 -0.84 10.24
C TYR A 29 -12.19 -0.92 11.55
N GLN A 30 -12.79 0.20 11.94
CA GLN A 30 -13.69 0.28 13.08
C GLN A 30 -15.02 0.85 12.62
N ILE A 31 -16.11 0.30 13.13
CA ILE A 31 -17.46 0.78 12.80
C ILE A 31 -17.59 2.25 13.19
N GLY A 32 -18.10 3.05 12.26
CA GLY A 32 -18.29 4.49 12.48
C GLY A 32 -17.12 5.35 12.04
N MET A 33 -16.05 4.75 11.47
CA MET A 33 -14.96 5.55 10.92
C MET A 33 -15.43 6.36 9.73
N THR A 34 -15.01 7.63 9.70
CA THR A 34 -15.23 8.49 8.53
C THR A 34 -13.99 8.55 7.64
N GLU A 35 -12.85 8.07 8.15
CA GLU A 35 -11.60 8.02 7.42
C GLU A 35 -10.75 6.92 8.04
N MET A 36 -10.14 6.09 7.21
CA MET A 36 -9.32 4.98 7.69
C MET A 36 -7.86 5.20 7.30
N PRO A 37 -6.96 5.38 8.27
CA PRO A 37 -5.53 5.45 7.97
C PRO A 37 -5.00 4.05 7.65
N VAL A 38 -4.20 3.95 6.58
CA VAL A 38 -3.58 2.69 6.16
C VAL A 38 -2.08 2.93 6.02
N PRO A 39 -1.28 2.52 7.01
CA PRO A 39 0.16 2.53 6.87
C PRO A 39 0.59 1.43 5.91
N TYR A 40 1.55 1.75 5.03
CA TYR A 40 2.08 0.79 4.08
C TYR A 40 3.58 0.94 3.92
N SER A 41 4.22 -0.13 3.46
CA SER A 41 5.64 -0.14 3.12
C SER A 41 5.83 -0.83 1.78
N LEU A 42 6.75 -0.30 0.98
CA LEU A 42 7.18 -0.95 -0.25
C LEU A 42 8.46 -1.71 0.04
N LEU A 43 8.50 -2.98 -0.32
CA LEU A 43 9.56 -3.90 0.05
C LEU A 43 10.37 -4.32 -1.17
N ASP A 44 11.67 -4.55 -0.96
CA ASP A 44 12.55 -5.10 -1.99
C ASP A 44 12.45 -6.62 -2.02
N SER A 45 13.28 -7.27 -2.86
CA SER A 45 13.28 -8.72 -3.01
C SER A 45 13.72 -9.47 -1.75
N GLU A 46 14.37 -8.79 -0.82
CA GLU A 46 14.79 -9.35 0.47
C GLU A 46 13.80 -8.99 1.58
N GLU A 47 12.64 -8.46 1.22
CA GLU A 47 11.56 -8.07 2.13
C GLU A 47 11.96 -6.96 3.11
N ARG A 48 12.91 -6.11 2.71
CA ARG A 48 13.26 -4.93 3.49
C ARG A 48 12.37 -3.76 3.10
N ALA A 49 11.87 -3.03 4.09
CA ALA A 49 11.06 -1.83 3.86
C ALA A 49 11.96 -0.71 3.37
N ILE A 50 11.78 -0.34 2.11
CA ILE A 50 12.56 0.73 1.47
C ILE A 50 11.81 2.06 1.53
N VAL A 51 10.48 2.01 1.32
CA VAL A 51 9.60 3.18 1.41
C VAL A 51 8.49 2.86 2.37
N SER A 52 8.22 3.76 3.32
CA SER A 52 7.10 3.63 4.25
C SER A 52 6.34 4.95 4.29
N ASP A 53 5.02 4.87 4.23
CA ASP A 53 4.17 6.04 4.23
C ASP A 53 2.79 5.67 4.76
N LEU A 54 1.91 6.65 4.80
CA LEU A 54 0.55 6.51 5.29
C LEU A 54 -0.40 7.12 4.28
N THR A 55 -1.48 6.40 3.96
CA THR A 55 -2.57 6.93 3.16
C THR A 55 -3.88 6.84 3.93
N PHE A 56 -4.89 7.57 3.48
CA PHE A 56 -6.19 7.60 4.11
C PHE A 56 -7.25 7.17 3.10
N ILE A 57 -8.15 6.29 3.56
CA ILE A 57 -9.30 5.86 2.77
C ILE A 57 -10.49 6.72 3.22
N SER A 58 -11.12 7.43 2.30
CA SER A 58 -12.22 8.34 2.59
C SER A 58 -13.50 7.58 2.94
N GLU A 59 -14.45 8.27 3.58
CA GLU A 59 -15.76 7.70 3.90
C GLU A 59 -16.47 7.17 2.65
N ALA A 60 -16.42 7.91 1.56
CA ALA A 60 -17.03 7.48 0.30
C ALA A 60 -16.39 6.19 -0.22
N GLU A 61 -15.08 6.04 -0.08
CA GLU A 61 -14.37 4.83 -0.47
C GLU A 61 -14.68 3.68 0.48
N LEU A 62 -14.81 3.95 1.77
CA LEU A 62 -15.22 2.93 2.75
C LEU A 62 -16.64 2.42 2.46
N ASP A 63 -17.53 3.30 2.02
CA ASP A 63 -18.90 2.91 1.66
C ASP A 63 -18.94 2.00 0.42
N GLN A 64 -17.96 2.11 -0.47
CA GLN A 64 -17.82 1.25 -1.63
C GLN A 64 -17.18 -0.10 -1.30
N TRP A 65 -16.54 -0.17 -0.15
CA TRP A 65 -15.85 -1.40 0.30
C TRP A 65 -16.88 -2.40 0.83
N GLY A 66 -17.22 -3.37 0.02
CA GLY A 66 -18.09 -4.47 0.43
C GLY A 66 -17.31 -5.57 1.14
N THR A 67 -17.28 -6.75 0.54
CA THR A 67 -16.55 -7.92 1.07
C THR A 67 -15.24 -8.19 0.32
N ASP A 68 -14.91 -7.37 -0.66
CA ASP A 68 -13.72 -7.56 -1.50
C ASP A 68 -12.54 -6.76 -0.94
N ASN A 69 -11.63 -7.46 -0.25
CA ASN A 69 -10.43 -6.84 0.30
C ASN A 69 -9.51 -6.26 -0.77
N MET A 70 -9.57 -6.78 -1.99
CA MET A 70 -8.74 -6.26 -3.09
C MET A 70 -9.12 -4.82 -3.46
N TYR A 71 -10.35 -4.39 -3.18
CA TYR A 71 -10.73 -3.00 -3.39
C TYR A 71 -9.82 -2.06 -2.58
N ILE A 72 -9.64 -2.34 -1.29
CA ILE A 72 -8.77 -1.54 -0.42
C ILE A 72 -7.30 -1.68 -0.83
N VAL A 73 -6.86 -2.89 -1.15
CA VAL A 73 -5.49 -3.16 -1.60
C VAL A 73 -5.15 -2.32 -2.83
N ASN A 74 -6.04 -2.28 -3.81
CA ASN A 74 -5.83 -1.51 -5.03
C ASN A 74 -5.83 0.00 -4.76
N LEU A 75 -6.67 0.50 -3.85
CA LEU A 75 -6.66 1.91 -3.47
C LEU A 75 -5.32 2.31 -2.83
N VAL A 76 -4.81 1.49 -1.92
CA VAL A 76 -3.52 1.75 -1.26
C VAL A 76 -2.38 1.69 -2.28
N ALA A 77 -2.39 0.72 -3.17
CA ALA A 77 -1.38 0.59 -4.22
C ALA A 77 -1.38 1.82 -5.13
N ALA A 78 -2.56 2.29 -5.53
CA ALA A 78 -2.68 3.50 -6.37
C ALA A 78 -2.13 4.73 -5.63
N ALA A 79 -2.40 4.85 -4.34
CA ALA A 79 -1.85 5.95 -3.54
C ALA A 79 -0.33 5.87 -3.43
N ALA A 80 0.22 4.66 -3.40
CA ALA A 80 1.66 4.45 -3.37
C ALA A 80 2.32 4.60 -4.75
N GLY A 81 1.52 4.69 -5.82
CA GLY A 81 2.03 4.80 -7.19
C GLY A 81 2.49 3.48 -7.78
N VAL A 82 1.98 2.35 -7.29
CA VAL A 82 2.36 1.01 -7.76
C VAL A 82 1.11 0.25 -8.21
N THR A 83 1.33 -0.86 -8.91
CA THR A 83 0.27 -1.72 -9.41
C THR A 83 0.40 -3.11 -8.81
N ILE A 84 -0.69 -3.65 -8.29
CA ILE A 84 -0.71 -5.02 -7.78
C ILE A 84 -0.50 -5.99 -8.96
N ALA A 85 0.40 -6.91 -8.78
CA ALA A 85 0.74 -7.89 -9.80
C ALA A 85 -0.31 -9.01 -9.88
#